data_bd0686a3c01d05cb3baaa4b760176049
#
_entry.id   bd0686a3c01d05cb3baaa4b760176049
#
_cell.length_a   1.000
_cell.length_b   1.000
_cell.length_c   1.000
_cell.angle_alpha   90.00
_cell.angle_beta   90.00
_cell.angle_gamma   90.00
#
_symmetry.space_group_name_H-M   'P 1'
#
loop_
_entity.id
_entity.type
_entity.pdbx_description
1 polymer ?
#
loop_
_entity_poly.entity_id
_entity_poly.type
_entity_poly.pdbx_seq_one_letter_code
_entity_poly.pdbx_strand_id
1 'polypeptide(L)'
;MTQYPVIFDGHAYCFPDVRGSMGWASPEAKRVHVQKSMANHHIQPWRARDHAPGSTSTLMDDAKWPADDALRDVNFRPTTHGRYEWTVDGEDYVKQYFPPSIADMAYPPENLIAEMDYANVTGTLLHRNPYLGIGNDFIADCVEKFPGRIFGLAHAPEWRVEDDPEAAARTVEEAVRDRGLSGLQFLTSQLHLYGKNPDWAGGGFTPFWDGVARLGVPVFFSFGINEPKREPVVDHYFLELQRLTKWMEQYPDTPVVMTHGFMWRLFADQGKFQLPDELWRPFENPNLSLQLLFAIGLGDTWDFPLPQGIPLIKELVQHIGADRLIWGTDMPIVMRHWTYQQNIDFIVKYCDFLSKEDLALIMGGTIKRLLGLG
;
A
#
# COMPACT_ATOMS: atom_id res chain seq x y z
N MET A 1 -5.96 21.17 27.17
CA MET A 1 -5.37 21.02 25.80
C MET A 1 -4.89 19.57 25.73
N THR A 2 -5.44 18.78 24.85
CA THR A 2 -4.95 17.43 24.59
C THR A 2 -3.59 17.59 23.91
N GLN A 3 -2.52 17.18 24.58
CA GLN A 3 -1.18 17.20 23.98
C GLN A 3 -1.15 16.04 22.97
N TYR A 4 -1.07 16.36 21.69
CA TYR A 4 -0.90 15.36 20.64
C TYR A 4 0.43 14.63 20.85
N PRO A 5 0.48 13.29 20.63
CA PRO A 5 1.74 12.55 20.61
C PRO A 5 2.65 13.05 19.47
N VAL A 6 3.90 12.65 19.50
CA VAL A 6 4.79 12.80 18.33
C VAL A 6 4.24 11.91 17.22
N ILE A 7 3.90 12.51 16.09
CA ILE A 7 3.24 11.82 14.98
C ILE A 7 4.26 11.50 13.89
N PHE A 8 4.31 10.23 13.52
CA PHE A 8 5.10 9.73 12.40
C PHE A 8 4.19 8.90 11.50
N ASP A 9 4.07 9.29 10.24
CA ASP A 9 3.23 8.59 9.26
C ASP A 9 3.94 7.34 8.73
N GLY A 10 3.43 6.17 9.08
CA GLY A 10 4.00 4.88 8.64
C GLY A 10 3.70 4.54 7.19
N HIS A 11 2.93 5.36 6.43
CA HIS A 11 2.58 5.05 5.05
C HIS A 11 2.13 6.27 4.25
N ALA A 12 3.00 6.74 3.39
CA ALA A 12 2.68 7.78 2.41
C ALA A 12 3.37 7.50 1.07
N TYR A 13 3.06 8.29 0.06
CA TYR A 13 3.67 8.23 -1.26
C TYR A 13 4.13 9.61 -1.73
N CYS A 14 5.24 9.62 -2.45
CA CYS A 14 5.62 10.68 -3.39
C CYS A 14 5.82 10.06 -4.76
N PHE A 15 5.52 10.79 -5.81
CA PHE A 15 5.73 10.32 -7.18
C PHE A 15 5.92 11.49 -8.13
N PRO A 16 6.79 11.33 -9.16
CA PRO A 16 6.91 12.29 -10.24
C PRO A 16 5.69 12.20 -11.15
N ASP A 17 5.68 13.01 -12.22
CA ASP A 17 4.60 12.96 -13.22
C ASP A 17 4.38 11.52 -13.71
N VAL A 18 3.17 11.00 -13.46
CA VAL A 18 2.81 9.63 -13.83
C VAL A 18 2.74 9.38 -15.34
N ARG A 19 2.87 10.42 -16.18
CA ARG A 19 2.99 10.28 -17.65
C ARG A 19 4.38 9.82 -18.07
N GLY A 20 5.40 9.99 -17.21
CA GLY A 20 6.77 9.53 -17.45
C GLY A 20 6.95 8.02 -17.26
N SER A 21 8.15 7.52 -17.56
CA SER A 21 8.50 6.09 -17.43
C SER A 21 8.63 5.63 -15.97
N MET A 22 9.07 6.48 -15.05
CA MET A 22 9.16 6.22 -13.59
C MET A 22 9.88 4.89 -13.26
N GLY A 23 11.02 4.65 -13.91
CA GLY A 23 11.84 3.44 -13.76
C GLY A 23 11.43 2.26 -14.65
N TRP A 24 10.31 2.32 -15.36
CA TRP A 24 9.97 1.37 -16.41
C TRP A 24 10.83 1.57 -17.65
N ALA A 25 10.97 0.53 -18.49
CA ALA A 25 11.75 0.60 -19.74
C ALA A 25 11.28 1.71 -20.69
N SER A 26 10.00 2.05 -20.63
CA SER A 26 9.41 3.16 -21.41
C SER A 26 8.08 3.60 -20.76
N PRO A 27 7.55 4.81 -21.09
CA PRO A 27 6.19 5.22 -20.71
C PRO A 27 5.13 4.23 -21.19
N GLU A 28 5.31 3.59 -22.33
CA GLU A 28 4.40 2.60 -22.88
C GLU A 28 4.39 1.31 -22.03
N ALA A 29 5.55 0.79 -21.63
CA ALA A 29 5.64 -0.37 -20.74
C ALA A 29 4.93 -0.09 -19.41
N LYS A 30 5.07 1.11 -18.86
CA LYS A 30 4.34 1.54 -17.69
C LYS A 30 2.84 1.62 -17.94
N ARG A 31 2.41 2.21 -19.08
CA ARG A 31 0.99 2.33 -19.45
C ARG A 31 0.31 0.96 -19.47
N VAL A 32 0.96 -0.06 -20.04
CA VAL A 32 0.49 -1.45 -20.03
C VAL A 32 0.25 -1.94 -18.62
N HIS A 33 1.22 -1.77 -17.71
CA HIS A 33 1.07 -2.15 -16.31
C HIS A 33 -0.08 -1.40 -15.62
N VAL A 34 -0.16 -0.08 -15.81
CA VAL A 34 -1.19 0.76 -15.18
C VAL A 34 -2.58 0.39 -15.68
N GLN A 35 -2.75 0.17 -16.99
CA GLN A 35 -4.04 -0.27 -17.56
C GLN A 35 -4.48 -1.61 -16.96
N LYS A 36 -3.57 -2.59 -16.86
CA LYS A 36 -3.82 -3.89 -16.22
C LYS A 36 -4.23 -3.73 -14.76
N SER A 37 -3.52 -2.89 -14.01
CA SER A 37 -3.85 -2.59 -12.61
C SER A 37 -5.21 -1.89 -12.46
N MET A 38 -5.51 -0.92 -13.33
CA MET A 38 -6.78 -0.18 -13.28
C MET A 38 -7.98 -1.04 -13.72
N ALA A 39 -7.77 -2.04 -14.58
CA ALA A 39 -8.81 -3.02 -14.93
C ALA A 39 -9.26 -3.85 -13.72
N ASN A 40 -8.34 -4.10 -12.77
CA ASN A 40 -8.61 -4.89 -11.56
C ASN A 40 -8.92 -4.04 -10.31
N HIS A 41 -8.79 -2.72 -10.38
CA HIS A 41 -8.99 -1.85 -9.23
C HIS A 41 -10.48 -1.59 -8.97
N HIS A 42 -10.91 -1.64 -7.72
CA HIS A 42 -12.31 -1.57 -7.28
C HIS A 42 -13.03 -0.23 -7.54
N ILE A 43 -12.30 0.89 -7.68
CA ILE A 43 -12.92 2.19 -7.94
C ILE A 43 -13.79 2.13 -9.19
N GLN A 44 -15.06 2.51 -9.03
CA GLN A 44 -16.04 2.56 -10.10
C GLN A 44 -15.69 3.66 -11.11
N PRO A 45 -15.47 3.35 -12.40
CA PRO A 45 -15.38 4.36 -13.44
C PRO A 45 -16.76 4.91 -13.80
N TRP A 46 -16.77 6.06 -14.49
CA TRP A 46 -17.98 6.65 -15.03
C TRP A 46 -17.78 7.12 -16.49
N ARG A 47 -18.87 7.21 -17.21
CA ARG A 47 -18.88 7.79 -18.56
C ARG A 47 -18.79 9.32 -18.47
N ALA A 48 -17.89 9.93 -19.24
CA ALA A 48 -17.53 11.35 -19.10
C ALA A 48 -18.72 12.29 -19.33
N ARG A 49 -19.58 12.00 -20.32
CA ARG A 49 -20.64 12.93 -20.74
C ARG A 49 -21.81 13.09 -19.75
N ASP A 50 -22.10 12.08 -18.93
CA ASP A 50 -23.31 12.04 -18.10
C ASP A 50 -23.11 11.40 -16.72
N HIS A 51 -21.87 11.05 -16.38
CA HIS A 51 -21.48 10.37 -15.14
C HIS A 51 -22.20 9.01 -14.90
N ALA A 52 -22.78 8.41 -15.94
CA ALA A 52 -23.32 7.06 -15.81
C ALA A 52 -22.23 6.06 -15.43
N PRO A 53 -22.52 5.07 -14.57
CA PRO A 53 -21.55 4.04 -14.20
C PRO A 53 -20.95 3.34 -15.42
N GLY A 54 -19.62 3.21 -15.45
CA GLY A 54 -18.87 2.47 -16.45
C GLY A 54 -18.41 1.11 -15.92
N SER A 55 -17.69 0.36 -16.75
CA SER A 55 -17.09 -0.91 -16.38
C SER A 55 -15.60 -0.95 -16.69
N THR A 56 -14.80 -1.48 -15.78
CA THR A 56 -13.38 -1.75 -16.01
C THR A 56 -13.13 -2.92 -16.97
N SER A 57 -14.14 -3.76 -17.25
CA SER A 57 -14.07 -4.84 -18.27
C SER A 57 -13.83 -4.32 -19.69
N THR A 58 -14.02 -3.01 -19.92
CA THR A 58 -13.66 -2.35 -21.18
C THR A 58 -12.15 -2.15 -21.35
N LEU A 59 -11.37 -2.28 -20.29
CA LEU A 59 -9.91 -2.13 -20.32
C LEU A 59 -9.18 -3.42 -20.68
N MET A 60 -9.79 -4.58 -20.42
CA MET A 60 -9.13 -5.88 -20.56
C MET A 60 -10.15 -6.96 -20.94
N ASP A 61 -9.69 -7.95 -21.69
CA ASP A 61 -10.42 -9.21 -21.92
C ASP A 61 -9.99 -10.24 -20.86
N ASP A 62 -10.83 -10.43 -19.87
CA ASP A 62 -10.54 -11.30 -18.73
C ASP A 62 -10.31 -12.77 -19.12
N ALA A 63 -10.83 -13.20 -20.28
CA ALA A 63 -10.62 -14.57 -20.76
C ALA A 63 -9.17 -14.82 -21.20
N LYS A 64 -8.43 -13.76 -21.51
CA LYS A 64 -7.03 -13.83 -21.92
C LYS A 64 -6.03 -13.51 -20.81
N TRP A 65 -6.54 -13.10 -19.62
CA TRP A 65 -5.66 -12.83 -18.49
C TRP A 65 -4.81 -14.08 -18.15
N PRO A 66 -3.52 -13.96 -17.76
CA PRO A 66 -2.76 -12.74 -17.46
C PRO A 66 -1.92 -12.21 -18.64
N ALA A 67 -2.11 -12.69 -19.85
CA ALA A 67 -1.32 -12.29 -21.00
C ALA A 67 -1.43 -10.78 -21.30
N ASP A 68 -0.40 -10.21 -21.89
CA ASP A 68 -0.40 -8.76 -22.21
C ASP A 68 -1.36 -8.41 -23.35
N ASP A 69 -1.66 -9.38 -24.25
CA ASP A 69 -2.66 -9.24 -25.31
C ASP A 69 -4.12 -9.30 -24.80
N ALA A 70 -4.32 -9.50 -23.47
CA ALA A 70 -5.60 -9.31 -22.83
C ALA A 70 -6.03 -7.83 -22.78
N LEU A 71 -5.08 -6.90 -22.81
CA LEU A 71 -5.40 -5.46 -22.80
C LEU A 71 -6.06 -5.03 -24.10
N ARG A 72 -7.14 -4.25 -23.94
CA ARG A 72 -7.83 -3.66 -25.11
C ARG A 72 -7.14 -2.36 -25.53
N ASP A 73 -7.07 -2.13 -26.83
CA ASP A 73 -6.61 -0.84 -27.40
C ASP A 73 -7.76 0.16 -27.31
N VAL A 74 -7.79 0.91 -26.21
CA VAL A 74 -8.87 1.86 -25.87
C VAL A 74 -8.33 3.26 -25.58
N ASN A 75 -7.12 3.58 -26.07
CA ASN A 75 -6.47 4.86 -25.79
C ASN A 75 -6.42 5.20 -24.29
N PHE A 76 -6.08 4.20 -23.46
CA PHE A 76 -5.94 4.38 -22.01
C PHE A 76 -4.78 5.34 -21.71
N ARG A 77 -5.07 6.39 -20.90
CA ARG A 77 -4.12 7.47 -20.64
C ARG A 77 -4.33 8.13 -19.30
N PRO A 78 -3.28 8.57 -18.59
CA PRO A 78 -3.40 9.56 -17.53
C PRO A 78 -3.75 10.92 -18.15
N THR A 79 -4.62 11.69 -17.47
CA THR A 79 -4.99 13.04 -17.93
C THR A 79 -4.58 14.10 -16.92
N THR A 80 -5.51 14.73 -16.24
CA THR A 80 -5.28 15.74 -15.20
C THR A 80 -6.18 15.49 -14.00
N HIS A 81 -5.89 16.17 -12.89
CA HIS A 81 -6.74 16.12 -11.70
C HIS A 81 -6.99 14.69 -11.18
N GLY A 82 -5.94 13.88 -11.19
CA GLY A 82 -5.96 12.53 -10.62
C GLY A 82 -6.68 11.48 -11.45
N ARG A 83 -6.92 11.70 -12.73
CA ARG A 83 -7.78 10.87 -13.58
C ARG A 83 -7.00 10.02 -14.58
N TYR A 84 -7.53 8.80 -14.80
CA TYR A 84 -7.26 7.99 -15.99
C TYR A 84 -8.50 7.97 -16.87
N GLU A 85 -8.29 8.05 -18.19
CA GLU A 85 -9.33 8.07 -19.18
C GLU A 85 -9.07 7.04 -20.28
N TRP A 86 -10.14 6.56 -20.90
CA TRP A 86 -10.10 5.70 -22.07
C TRP A 86 -11.35 5.86 -22.92
N THR A 87 -11.29 5.42 -24.18
CA THR A 87 -12.37 5.59 -25.15
C THR A 87 -12.83 4.22 -25.67
N VAL A 88 -14.13 3.94 -25.60
CA VAL A 88 -14.77 2.74 -26.13
C VAL A 88 -15.96 3.12 -26.98
N ASP A 89 -16.01 2.69 -28.24
CA ASP A 89 -17.10 2.95 -29.17
C ASP A 89 -17.47 4.45 -29.29
N GLY A 90 -16.46 5.32 -29.22
CA GLY A 90 -16.61 6.77 -29.29
C GLY A 90 -17.08 7.44 -27.99
N GLU A 91 -17.21 6.69 -26.90
CA GLU A 91 -17.55 7.20 -25.58
C GLU A 91 -16.32 7.22 -24.68
N ASP A 92 -16.09 8.35 -23.99
CA ASP A 92 -15.02 8.47 -23.02
C ASP A 92 -15.44 8.03 -21.62
N TYR A 93 -14.58 7.26 -20.98
CA TYR A 93 -14.73 6.80 -19.59
C TYR A 93 -13.61 7.37 -18.72
N VAL A 94 -13.95 7.63 -17.47
CA VAL A 94 -13.05 8.26 -16.49
C VAL A 94 -12.98 7.42 -15.23
N LYS A 95 -11.78 7.28 -14.67
CA LYS A 95 -11.55 6.72 -13.34
C LYS A 95 -10.76 7.71 -12.49
N GLN A 96 -11.35 8.18 -11.38
CA GLN A 96 -10.71 9.06 -10.41
C GLN A 96 -9.84 8.23 -9.48
N TYR A 97 -8.56 8.10 -9.82
CA TYR A 97 -7.65 7.28 -9.03
C TYR A 97 -6.92 8.08 -7.95
N PHE A 98 -6.34 9.23 -8.33
CA PHE A 98 -5.75 10.16 -7.37
C PHE A 98 -6.75 11.24 -6.94
N PRO A 99 -6.46 11.97 -5.86
CA PRO A 99 -7.26 13.13 -5.47
C PRO A 99 -7.37 14.17 -6.59
N PRO A 100 -8.54 14.82 -6.76
CA PRO A 100 -8.70 15.87 -7.79
C PRO A 100 -7.76 17.06 -7.61
N SER A 101 -7.22 17.28 -6.41
CA SER A 101 -6.23 18.32 -6.11
C SER A 101 -4.87 18.08 -6.79
N ILE A 102 -4.58 16.88 -7.25
CA ILE A 102 -3.36 16.54 -8.01
C ILE A 102 -3.59 16.88 -9.49
N ALA A 103 -3.48 18.17 -9.81
CA ALA A 103 -3.85 18.69 -11.14
C ALA A 103 -2.92 18.20 -12.26
N ASP A 104 -1.63 18.13 -12.00
CA ASP A 104 -0.56 17.79 -12.95
C ASP A 104 -0.06 16.34 -12.88
N MET A 105 -0.80 15.48 -12.16
CA MET A 105 -0.52 14.05 -12.02
C MET A 105 0.85 13.74 -11.37
N ALA A 106 1.36 14.65 -10.54
CA ALA A 106 2.58 14.50 -9.76
C ALA A 106 2.32 14.85 -8.28
N TYR A 107 3.04 14.20 -7.38
CA TYR A 107 3.03 14.55 -5.97
C TYR A 107 4.47 14.51 -5.43
N PRO A 108 5.23 15.59 -5.64
CA PRO A 108 6.62 15.67 -5.22
C PRO A 108 6.74 15.74 -3.69
N PRO A 109 7.93 15.44 -3.13
CA PRO A 109 8.12 15.40 -1.67
C PRO A 109 7.86 16.76 -1.00
N GLU A 110 8.02 17.89 -1.69
CA GLU A 110 7.71 19.20 -1.16
C GLU A 110 6.24 19.36 -0.79
N ASN A 111 5.34 18.79 -1.59
CA ASN A 111 3.91 18.83 -1.29
C ASN A 111 3.60 18.02 -0.03
N LEU A 112 4.19 16.84 0.09
CA LEU A 112 4.01 16.01 1.29
C LEU A 112 4.58 16.68 2.53
N ILE A 113 5.77 17.28 2.46
CA ILE A 113 6.37 18.04 3.58
C ILE A 113 5.49 19.21 4.00
N ALA A 114 4.92 19.97 3.06
CA ALA A 114 4.02 21.08 3.38
C ALA A 114 2.75 20.58 4.12
N GLU A 115 2.16 19.49 3.68
CA GLU A 115 1.01 18.86 4.37
C GLU A 115 1.39 18.31 5.75
N MET A 116 2.56 17.69 5.88
CA MET A 116 3.10 17.22 7.16
C MET A 116 3.32 18.39 8.14
N ASP A 117 3.90 19.49 7.68
CA ASP A 117 4.15 20.67 8.50
C ASP A 117 2.83 21.30 8.98
N TYR A 118 1.83 21.37 8.10
CA TYR A 118 0.49 21.85 8.46
C TYR A 118 -0.20 20.96 9.50
N ALA A 119 -0.02 19.62 9.40
CA ALA A 119 -0.62 18.64 10.30
C ALA A 119 0.25 18.28 11.51
N ASN A 120 1.42 18.92 11.69
CA ASN A 120 2.41 18.60 12.74
C ASN A 120 2.91 17.14 12.72
N VAL A 121 3.07 16.57 11.54
CA VAL A 121 3.66 15.23 11.35
C VAL A 121 5.18 15.37 11.25
N THR A 122 5.90 14.68 12.11
CA THR A 122 7.36 14.85 12.26
C THR A 122 8.18 14.08 11.24
N GLY A 123 7.67 12.98 10.72
CA GLY A 123 8.34 12.16 9.71
C GLY A 123 7.36 11.21 9.04
N THR A 124 7.79 10.63 7.91
CA THR A 124 6.99 9.69 7.14
C THR A 124 7.83 8.60 6.49
N LEU A 125 7.22 7.43 6.29
CA LEU A 125 7.79 6.32 5.52
C LEU A 125 7.11 6.26 4.15
N LEU A 126 7.89 6.48 3.09
CA LEU A 126 7.41 6.34 1.72
C LEU A 126 7.32 4.87 1.32
N HIS A 127 6.17 4.49 0.89
CA HIS A 127 5.86 3.20 0.28
C HIS A 127 6.01 3.23 -1.24
N ARG A 128 6.01 2.06 -1.84
CA ARG A 128 6.08 1.87 -3.30
C ARG A 128 4.86 1.18 -3.82
N ASN A 129 4.47 1.61 -5.02
CA ASN A 129 3.52 0.86 -5.83
C ASN A 129 3.96 0.92 -7.29
N PRO A 130 4.01 -0.19 -8.04
CA PRO A 130 4.54 -0.23 -9.40
C PRO A 130 3.90 0.75 -10.39
N TYR A 131 2.64 1.13 -10.21
CA TYR A 131 2.04 2.16 -11.07
C TYR A 131 2.52 3.59 -10.73
N LEU A 132 3.14 3.78 -9.54
CA LEU A 132 3.86 5.00 -9.15
C LEU A 132 5.35 4.92 -9.48
N GLY A 133 5.78 3.83 -10.13
CA GLY A 133 7.16 3.60 -10.54
C GLY A 133 7.81 2.36 -9.92
N ILE A 134 8.83 1.82 -10.55
CA ILE A 134 9.52 0.59 -10.15
C ILE A 134 11.01 0.78 -9.79
N GLY A 135 11.58 1.96 -10.02
CA GLY A 135 12.96 2.26 -9.61
C GLY A 135 13.03 2.74 -8.16
N ASN A 136 14.16 2.51 -7.49
CA ASN A 136 14.40 2.99 -6.13
C ASN A 136 14.94 4.42 -6.07
N ASP A 137 15.44 4.95 -7.19
CA ASP A 137 16.13 6.26 -7.24
C ASP A 137 15.24 7.40 -6.75
N PHE A 138 14.02 7.52 -7.25
CA PHE A 138 13.14 8.62 -6.88
C PHE A 138 12.85 8.66 -5.37
N ILE A 139 12.62 7.49 -4.74
CA ILE A 139 12.40 7.42 -3.29
C ILE A 139 13.68 7.80 -2.54
N ALA A 140 14.84 7.30 -2.99
CA ALA A 140 16.11 7.64 -2.39
C ALA A 140 16.42 9.14 -2.50
N ASP A 141 16.12 9.76 -3.63
CA ASP A 141 16.26 11.22 -3.82
C ASP A 141 15.34 12.01 -2.87
N CYS A 142 14.13 11.51 -2.58
CA CYS A 142 13.23 12.10 -1.58
C CYS A 142 13.84 12.01 -0.16
N VAL A 143 14.43 10.87 0.19
CA VAL A 143 15.09 10.65 1.50
C VAL A 143 16.31 11.58 1.64
N GLU A 144 17.16 11.67 0.61
CA GLU A 144 18.32 12.55 0.58
C GLU A 144 17.94 14.03 0.71
N LYS A 145 16.86 14.42 0.03
CA LYS A 145 16.38 15.82 0.01
C LYS A 145 15.78 16.27 1.35
N PHE A 146 15.16 15.38 2.11
CA PHE A 146 14.50 15.69 3.38
C PHE A 146 14.96 14.75 4.51
N PRO A 147 16.24 14.81 4.89
CA PRO A 147 16.83 13.91 5.88
C PRO A 147 16.13 14.08 7.24
N GLY A 148 15.83 12.94 7.88
CA GLY A 148 15.12 12.91 9.17
C GLY A 148 13.61 13.18 9.09
N ARG A 149 13.11 13.59 7.92
CA ARG A 149 11.66 13.83 7.69
C ARG A 149 11.05 12.75 6.79
N ILE A 150 11.77 12.31 5.77
CA ILE A 150 11.34 11.27 4.83
C ILE A 150 12.26 10.06 4.97
N PHE A 151 11.65 8.90 5.08
CA PHE A 151 12.24 7.58 5.01
C PHE A 151 11.60 6.82 3.85
N GLY A 152 12.21 5.76 3.34
CA GLY A 152 11.67 5.07 2.19
C GLY A 152 11.89 3.58 2.20
N LEU A 153 11.00 2.84 1.55
CA LEU A 153 11.12 1.41 1.34
C LEU A 153 11.73 1.10 -0.03
N ALA A 154 12.64 0.13 -0.06
CA ALA A 154 13.14 -0.46 -1.28
C ALA A 154 12.07 -1.31 -1.96
N HIS A 155 12.25 -1.54 -3.25
CA HIS A 155 11.38 -2.37 -4.08
C HIS A 155 12.22 -3.18 -5.06
N ALA A 156 11.79 -4.42 -5.31
CA ALA A 156 12.19 -5.23 -6.46
C ALA A 156 10.90 -5.70 -7.15
N PRO A 157 10.80 -5.65 -8.50
CA PRO A 157 9.59 -6.07 -9.20
C PRO A 157 9.25 -7.54 -8.87
N GLU A 158 8.21 -7.76 -8.08
CA GLU A 158 7.84 -9.05 -7.50
C GLU A 158 7.66 -10.14 -8.56
N TRP A 159 7.05 -9.78 -9.70
CA TRP A 159 6.79 -10.70 -10.82
C TRP A 159 8.05 -11.11 -11.58
N ARG A 160 9.23 -10.55 -11.26
CA ARG A 160 10.53 -10.88 -11.84
C ARG A 160 11.48 -11.55 -10.87
N VAL A 161 11.11 -11.64 -9.59
CA VAL A 161 12.00 -12.17 -8.55
C VAL A 161 12.43 -13.61 -8.85
N GLU A 162 11.50 -14.47 -9.28
CA GLU A 162 11.85 -15.86 -9.62
C GLU A 162 12.70 -16.00 -10.90
N ASP A 163 12.71 -14.98 -11.78
CA ASP A 163 13.51 -15.01 -13.02
C ASP A 163 15.02 -14.87 -12.70
N ASP A 164 15.40 -14.06 -11.68
CA ASP A 164 16.77 -13.91 -11.15
C ASP A 164 16.71 -13.41 -9.69
N PRO A 165 16.50 -14.33 -8.73
CA PRO A 165 16.29 -13.96 -7.34
C PRO A 165 17.50 -13.30 -6.66
N GLU A 166 18.74 -13.68 -7.05
CA GLU A 166 19.94 -13.04 -6.54
C GLU A 166 20.11 -11.62 -7.07
N ALA A 167 19.78 -11.34 -8.33
CA ALA A 167 19.81 -9.97 -8.87
C ALA A 167 18.74 -9.10 -8.21
N ALA A 168 17.54 -9.65 -7.96
CA ALA A 168 16.50 -8.97 -7.23
C ALA A 168 16.95 -8.62 -5.79
N ALA A 169 17.62 -9.56 -5.09
CA ALA A 169 18.18 -9.31 -3.77
C ALA A 169 19.25 -8.22 -3.78
N ARG A 170 20.15 -8.24 -4.77
CA ARG A 170 21.19 -7.18 -4.94
C ARG A 170 20.55 -5.81 -5.16
N THR A 171 19.48 -5.71 -5.94
CA THR A 171 18.75 -4.45 -6.15
C THR A 171 18.24 -3.88 -4.81
N VAL A 172 17.73 -4.73 -3.92
CA VAL A 172 17.29 -4.31 -2.58
C VAL A 172 18.50 -3.95 -1.70
N GLU A 173 19.57 -4.73 -1.75
CA GLU A 173 20.81 -4.45 -0.98
C GLU A 173 21.40 -3.09 -1.36
N GLU A 174 21.55 -2.79 -2.64
CA GLU A 174 22.02 -1.48 -3.14
C GLU A 174 21.11 -0.34 -2.66
N ALA A 175 19.80 -0.52 -2.74
CA ALA A 175 18.83 0.48 -2.29
C ALA A 175 18.94 0.75 -0.79
N VAL A 176 19.17 -0.28 0.03
CA VAL A 176 19.30 -0.13 1.49
C VAL A 176 20.68 0.42 1.86
N ARG A 177 21.77 -0.19 1.36
CA ARG A 177 23.12 0.13 1.82
C ARG A 177 23.69 1.40 1.20
N ASP A 178 23.44 1.60 -0.10
CA ASP A 178 24.09 2.67 -0.85
C ASP A 178 23.18 3.90 -0.98
N ARG A 179 21.86 3.71 -0.91
CA ARG A 179 20.86 4.78 -1.10
C ARG A 179 20.07 5.09 0.19
N GLY A 180 20.35 4.41 1.31
CA GLY A 180 19.79 4.71 2.63
C GLY A 180 18.30 4.39 2.80
N LEU A 181 17.74 3.47 2.01
CA LEU A 181 16.36 3.02 2.20
C LEU A 181 16.25 2.12 3.43
N SER A 182 15.12 2.18 4.13
CA SER A 182 14.98 1.69 5.51
C SER A 182 14.32 0.32 5.62
N GLY A 183 13.94 -0.31 4.53
CA GLY A 183 13.27 -1.61 4.51
C GLY A 183 12.87 -2.02 3.10
N LEU A 184 12.19 -3.15 2.98
CA LEU A 184 11.64 -3.65 1.72
C LEU A 184 10.12 -3.63 1.76
N GLN A 185 9.45 -3.18 0.69
CA GLN A 185 8.04 -3.47 0.45
C GLN A 185 7.90 -4.59 -0.57
N PHE A 186 7.03 -5.56 -0.29
CA PHE A 186 6.70 -6.69 -1.16
C PHE A 186 5.18 -6.80 -1.31
N LEU A 187 4.69 -6.66 -2.56
CA LEU A 187 3.27 -6.69 -2.90
C LEU A 187 2.91 -8.04 -3.54
N THR A 188 2.35 -8.95 -2.77
CA THR A 188 1.98 -10.30 -3.28
C THR A 188 0.95 -10.23 -4.41
N SER A 189 0.10 -9.19 -4.40
CA SER A 189 -0.87 -8.92 -5.45
C SER A 189 -0.26 -8.76 -6.86
N GLN A 190 1.01 -8.40 -6.95
CA GLN A 190 1.70 -8.27 -8.24
C GLN A 190 1.99 -9.62 -8.89
N LEU A 191 2.21 -10.65 -8.08
CA LEU A 191 2.34 -12.02 -8.60
C LEU A 191 1.04 -12.47 -9.26
N HIS A 192 -0.10 -12.21 -8.63
CA HIS A 192 -1.41 -12.49 -9.21
C HIS A 192 -1.66 -11.68 -10.49
N LEU A 193 -1.32 -10.39 -10.50
CA LEU A 193 -1.50 -9.51 -11.67
C LEU A 193 -0.78 -10.01 -12.91
N TYR A 194 0.36 -10.69 -12.74
CA TYR A 194 1.17 -11.23 -13.82
C TYR A 194 1.04 -12.76 -13.98
N GLY A 195 0.10 -13.41 -13.28
CA GLY A 195 -0.09 -14.85 -13.34
C GLY A 195 1.15 -15.65 -12.94
N LYS A 196 1.97 -15.10 -12.05
CA LYS A 196 3.17 -15.75 -11.51
C LYS A 196 2.82 -16.70 -10.37
N ASN A 197 3.78 -17.53 -9.99
CA ASN A 197 3.65 -18.41 -8.84
C ASN A 197 3.31 -17.62 -7.56
N PRO A 198 2.17 -17.87 -6.92
CA PRO A 198 1.78 -17.16 -5.71
C PRO A 198 2.47 -17.68 -4.43
N ASP A 199 3.23 -18.78 -4.48
CA ASP A 199 3.97 -19.32 -3.31
C ASP A 199 5.30 -18.59 -3.10
N TRP A 200 5.18 -17.30 -2.77
CA TRP A 200 6.31 -16.40 -2.54
C TRP A 200 7.13 -16.72 -1.27
N ALA A 201 6.61 -17.56 -0.36
CA ALA A 201 7.25 -17.86 0.93
C ALA A 201 8.37 -18.91 0.83
N GLY A 202 8.68 -19.42 -0.36
CA GLY A 202 9.70 -20.46 -0.54
C GLY A 202 10.03 -20.72 -2.00
N GLY A 203 10.54 -21.92 -2.30
CA GLY A 203 10.84 -22.34 -3.67
C GLY A 203 11.82 -21.40 -4.38
N GLY A 204 11.46 -20.90 -5.56
CA GLY A 204 12.27 -19.99 -6.36
C GLY A 204 12.56 -18.63 -5.71
N PHE A 205 11.79 -18.24 -4.71
CA PHE A 205 12.01 -17.00 -3.95
C PHE A 205 13.07 -17.13 -2.85
N THR A 206 13.47 -18.33 -2.45
CA THR A 206 14.38 -18.53 -1.31
C THR A 206 15.69 -17.74 -1.43
N PRO A 207 16.43 -17.74 -2.57
CA PRO A 207 17.67 -16.97 -2.65
C PRO A 207 17.46 -15.44 -2.50
N PHE A 208 16.33 -14.94 -2.96
CA PHE A 208 15.93 -13.54 -2.76
C PHE A 208 15.74 -13.25 -1.27
N TRP A 209 14.95 -14.07 -0.58
CA TRP A 209 14.67 -13.89 0.84
C TRP A 209 15.91 -14.06 1.72
N ASP A 210 16.80 -15.00 1.39
CA ASP A 210 18.09 -15.14 2.06
C ASP A 210 18.95 -13.88 1.92
N GLY A 211 18.90 -13.24 0.74
CA GLY A 211 19.56 -11.95 0.50
C GLY A 211 18.98 -10.84 1.36
N VAL A 212 17.67 -10.68 1.35
CA VAL A 212 16.94 -9.65 2.10
C VAL A 212 17.11 -9.81 3.61
N ALA A 213 16.97 -11.03 4.14
CA ALA A 213 17.08 -11.29 5.58
C ALA A 213 18.45 -10.87 6.14
N ARG A 214 19.54 -11.05 5.35
CA ARG A 214 20.90 -10.60 5.76
C ARG A 214 21.05 -9.09 5.91
N LEU A 215 20.13 -8.29 5.38
CA LEU A 215 20.17 -6.84 5.52
C LEU A 215 19.72 -6.37 6.91
N GLY A 216 18.96 -7.18 7.64
CA GLY A 216 18.47 -6.86 8.98
C GLY A 216 17.44 -5.70 9.00
N VAL A 217 16.78 -5.44 7.87
CA VAL A 217 15.76 -4.39 7.74
C VAL A 217 14.34 -4.97 7.75
N PRO A 218 13.32 -4.21 8.13
CA PRO A 218 11.95 -4.69 8.13
C PRO A 218 11.41 -4.95 6.72
N VAL A 219 10.55 -5.97 6.60
CA VAL A 219 9.84 -6.31 5.37
C VAL A 219 8.35 -5.99 5.53
N PHE A 220 7.84 -5.18 4.62
CA PHE A 220 6.46 -4.71 4.57
C PHE A 220 5.68 -5.48 3.51
N PHE A 221 4.79 -6.37 3.91
CA PHE A 221 3.96 -7.16 3.01
C PHE A 221 2.61 -6.49 2.77
N SER A 222 2.25 -6.34 1.50
CA SER A 222 0.90 -5.96 1.07
C SER A 222 0.21 -7.15 0.42
N PHE A 223 -0.85 -7.64 1.06
CA PHE A 223 -1.66 -8.72 0.52
C PHE A 223 -2.79 -8.18 -0.35
N GLY A 224 -3.11 -8.91 -1.40
CA GLY A 224 -4.22 -8.57 -2.28
C GLY A 224 -4.33 -9.55 -3.43
N ILE A 225 -5.53 -9.72 -3.95
CA ILE A 225 -5.80 -10.56 -5.12
C ILE A 225 -6.14 -9.63 -6.27
N ASN A 226 -5.25 -9.55 -7.27
CA ASN A 226 -5.44 -8.78 -8.50
C ASN A 226 -5.70 -9.70 -9.69
N GLU A 227 -6.69 -10.60 -9.54
CA GLU A 227 -7.19 -11.43 -10.62
C GLU A 227 -8.52 -10.90 -11.14
N PRO A 228 -8.75 -10.83 -12.47
CA PRO A 228 -10.01 -10.39 -13.02
C PRO A 228 -11.19 -11.23 -12.53
N LYS A 229 -12.30 -10.55 -12.23
CA LYS A 229 -13.57 -11.19 -11.81
C LYS A 229 -13.46 -12.08 -10.57
N ARG A 230 -12.34 -12.07 -9.87
CA ARG A 230 -12.19 -12.80 -8.64
C ARG A 230 -12.51 -11.89 -7.47
N GLU A 231 -13.69 -12.09 -6.92
CA GLU A 231 -14.01 -11.47 -5.64
C GLU A 231 -13.02 -11.98 -4.58
N PRO A 232 -12.50 -11.10 -3.71
CA PRO A 232 -11.71 -11.53 -2.58
C PRO A 232 -12.50 -12.54 -1.77
N VAL A 233 -11.94 -13.73 -1.57
CA VAL A 233 -12.56 -14.77 -0.74
C VAL A 233 -11.71 -15.06 0.48
N VAL A 234 -12.37 -15.38 1.57
CA VAL A 234 -11.76 -15.63 2.88
C VAL A 234 -10.66 -16.68 2.78
N ASP A 235 -10.91 -17.80 2.08
CA ASP A 235 -9.94 -18.90 1.95
C ASP A 235 -8.63 -18.44 1.29
N HIS A 236 -8.69 -17.59 0.27
CA HIS A 236 -7.48 -17.07 -0.37
C HIS A 236 -6.71 -16.13 0.54
N TYR A 237 -7.41 -15.35 1.34
CA TYR A 237 -6.76 -14.49 2.31
C TYR A 237 -6.05 -15.30 3.39
N PHE A 238 -6.67 -16.36 3.89
CA PHE A 238 -6.04 -17.28 4.84
C PHE A 238 -4.84 -18.02 4.25
N LEU A 239 -4.84 -18.36 2.96
CA LEU A 239 -3.65 -18.89 2.29
C LEU A 239 -2.49 -17.88 2.29
N GLU A 240 -2.74 -16.57 2.08
CA GLU A 240 -1.71 -15.53 2.20
C GLU A 240 -1.18 -15.44 3.64
N LEU A 241 -2.05 -15.51 4.65
CA LEU A 241 -1.62 -15.52 6.05
C LEU A 241 -0.81 -16.77 6.43
N GLN A 242 -1.15 -17.93 5.88
CA GLN A 242 -0.36 -19.15 6.05
C GLN A 242 1.03 -19.04 5.40
N ARG A 243 1.13 -18.44 4.20
CA ARG A 243 2.41 -18.14 3.54
C ARG A 243 3.25 -17.20 4.38
N LEU A 244 2.63 -16.15 4.95
CA LEU A 244 3.31 -15.22 5.86
C LEU A 244 3.86 -15.95 7.09
N THR A 245 3.06 -16.79 7.73
CA THR A 245 3.48 -17.57 8.90
C THR A 245 4.67 -18.47 8.53
N LYS A 246 4.59 -19.22 7.43
CA LYS A 246 5.68 -20.06 6.92
C LYS A 246 6.95 -19.25 6.64
N TRP A 247 6.82 -18.04 6.08
CA TRP A 247 7.96 -17.16 5.80
C TRP A 247 8.61 -16.69 7.11
N MET A 248 7.83 -16.27 8.11
CA MET A 248 8.33 -15.85 9.42
C MET A 248 9.03 -16.99 10.18
N GLU A 249 8.59 -18.23 10.02
CA GLU A 249 9.26 -19.41 10.58
C GLU A 249 10.66 -19.62 9.96
N GLN A 250 10.83 -19.30 8.68
CA GLN A 250 12.12 -19.40 7.97
C GLN A 250 13.06 -18.24 8.31
N TYR A 251 12.51 -17.04 8.57
CA TYR A 251 13.26 -15.81 8.81
C TYR A 251 12.85 -15.16 10.15
N PRO A 252 13.04 -15.87 11.28
CA PRO A 252 12.46 -15.49 12.59
C PRO A 252 13.02 -14.18 13.16
N ASP A 253 14.20 -13.75 12.74
CA ASP A 253 14.84 -12.52 13.22
C ASP A 253 14.49 -11.28 12.38
N THR A 254 13.74 -11.45 11.27
CA THR A 254 13.37 -10.35 10.39
C THR A 254 12.11 -9.67 10.91
N PRO A 255 12.12 -8.35 11.18
CA PRO A 255 10.91 -7.62 11.52
C PRO A 255 9.94 -7.59 10.34
N VAL A 256 8.66 -7.80 10.60
CA VAL A 256 7.62 -7.94 9.57
C VAL A 256 6.48 -6.96 9.84
N VAL A 257 5.95 -6.37 8.78
CA VAL A 257 4.79 -5.49 8.84
C VAL A 257 3.76 -5.91 7.80
N MET A 258 2.54 -6.20 8.23
CA MET A 258 1.39 -6.25 7.33
C MET A 258 0.93 -4.82 7.04
N THR A 259 1.00 -4.41 5.77
CA THR A 259 0.53 -3.10 5.34
C THR A 259 -0.98 -3.10 5.08
N HIS A 260 -1.62 -1.94 5.12
CA HIS A 260 -3.06 -1.74 4.89
C HIS A 260 -3.98 -2.40 5.93
N GLY A 261 -3.45 -2.91 7.03
CA GLY A 261 -4.22 -3.74 7.96
C GLY A 261 -4.48 -5.13 7.39
N PHE A 262 -5.62 -5.70 7.70
CA PHE A 262 -6.10 -6.94 7.08
C PHE A 262 -7.32 -6.64 6.18
N MET A 263 -7.70 -7.61 5.36
CA MET A 263 -8.83 -7.44 4.40
C MET A 263 -10.18 -7.44 5.12
N TRP A 264 -10.41 -6.39 5.93
CA TRP A 264 -11.56 -6.26 6.83
C TRP A 264 -12.92 -6.40 6.12
N ARG A 265 -13.01 -6.03 4.83
CA ARG A 265 -14.25 -6.16 4.04
C ARG A 265 -14.73 -7.61 3.94
N LEU A 266 -13.83 -8.59 4.02
CA LEU A 266 -14.19 -10.02 4.04
C LEU A 266 -14.94 -10.44 5.30
N PHE A 267 -14.80 -9.67 6.37
CA PHE A 267 -15.32 -9.96 7.70
C PHE A 267 -16.37 -8.95 8.18
N ALA A 268 -16.80 -8.06 7.27
CA ALA A 268 -17.81 -7.05 7.56
C ALA A 268 -19.19 -7.52 7.07
N ASP A 269 -20.17 -7.53 7.97
CA ASP A 269 -21.58 -7.76 7.65
C ASP A 269 -22.43 -6.69 8.32
N GLN A 270 -23.23 -5.96 7.55
CA GLN A 270 -24.17 -4.91 8.00
C GLN A 270 -23.54 -3.91 8.99
N GLY A 271 -22.27 -3.53 8.76
CA GLY A 271 -21.52 -2.59 9.61
C GLY A 271 -20.98 -3.19 10.93
N LYS A 272 -21.02 -4.51 11.07
CA LYS A 272 -20.39 -5.25 12.15
C LYS A 272 -19.26 -6.11 11.61
N PHE A 273 -18.23 -6.34 12.44
CA PHE A 273 -17.12 -7.21 12.12
C PHE A 273 -17.27 -8.55 12.80
N GLN A 274 -17.07 -9.63 12.07
CA GLN A 274 -17.00 -10.99 12.59
C GLN A 274 -15.58 -11.52 12.29
N LEU A 275 -14.68 -11.35 13.25
CA LEU A 275 -13.28 -11.67 13.11
C LEU A 275 -13.01 -13.08 13.65
N PRO A 276 -12.72 -14.06 12.79
CA PRO A 276 -12.44 -15.42 13.22
C PRO A 276 -11.06 -15.54 13.89
N ASP A 277 -10.91 -16.52 14.78
CA ASP A 277 -9.68 -16.74 15.55
C ASP A 277 -8.45 -16.96 14.66
N GLU A 278 -8.64 -17.51 13.47
CA GLU A 278 -7.59 -17.75 12.50
C GLU A 278 -6.85 -16.47 12.07
N LEU A 279 -7.50 -15.31 12.13
CA LEU A 279 -6.87 -14.02 11.82
C LEU A 279 -5.72 -13.67 12.75
N TRP A 280 -5.77 -14.15 13.99
CA TRP A 280 -4.82 -13.78 15.03
C TRP A 280 -3.58 -14.66 15.07
N ARG A 281 -3.62 -15.87 14.44
CA ARG A 281 -2.51 -16.83 14.45
C ARG A 281 -1.17 -16.25 13.96
N PRO A 282 -1.08 -15.47 12.88
CA PRO A 282 0.21 -14.89 12.47
C PRO A 282 0.80 -13.98 13.55
N PHE A 283 -0.04 -13.33 14.37
CA PHE A 283 0.38 -12.42 15.45
C PHE A 283 0.86 -13.11 16.72
N GLU A 284 0.83 -14.45 16.79
CA GLU A 284 1.58 -15.20 17.78
C GLU A 284 3.09 -15.00 17.62
N ASN A 285 3.54 -14.66 16.40
CA ASN A 285 4.92 -14.21 16.17
C ASN A 285 5.09 -12.75 16.66
N PRO A 286 5.98 -12.49 17.65
CA PRO A 286 6.17 -11.17 18.22
C PRO A 286 6.80 -10.15 17.25
N ASN A 287 7.45 -10.60 16.18
CA ASN A 287 8.08 -9.74 15.18
C ASN A 287 7.11 -9.22 14.11
N LEU A 288 5.85 -9.67 14.14
CA LEU A 288 4.82 -9.18 13.23
C LEU A 288 4.13 -7.95 13.80
N SER A 289 4.19 -6.85 13.06
CA SER A 289 3.42 -5.62 13.28
C SER A 289 2.34 -5.45 12.22
N LEU A 290 1.33 -4.62 12.50
CA LEU A 290 0.23 -4.32 11.59
C LEU A 290 0.08 -2.81 11.43
N GLN A 291 0.01 -2.33 10.19
CA GLN A 291 -0.51 -0.99 9.96
C GLN A 291 -2.00 -0.97 10.23
N LEU A 292 -2.47 0.03 10.95
CA LEU A 292 -3.90 0.23 11.19
C LEU A 292 -4.62 0.44 9.86
N LEU A 293 -5.91 0.15 9.89
CA LEU A 293 -6.80 0.41 8.77
C LEU A 293 -6.63 1.85 8.31
N PHE A 294 -6.32 2.03 7.05
CA PHE A 294 -6.34 3.34 6.46
C PHE A 294 -7.76 3.87 6.40
N ALA A 295 -7.92 5.11 6.78
CA ALA A 295 -9.18 5.81 6.62
C ALA A 295 -9.69 5.76 5.18
N ILE A 296 -8.79 5.69 4.18
CA ILE A 296 -9.17 5.56 2.77
C ILE A 296 -10.04 4.33 2.49
N GLY A 297 -9.69 3.16 3.04
CA GLY A 297 -10.48 1.95 2.83
C GLY A 297 -11.84 1.99 3.53
N LEU A 298 -11.92 2.66 4.65
CA LEU A 298 -13.16 2.89 5.38
C LEU A 298 -14.01 3.96 4.69
N GLY A 299 -13.37 5.01 4.13
CA GLY A 299 -14.00 6.14 3.47
C GLY A 299 -14.72 5.79 2.16
N ASP A 300 -14.36 4.70 1.51
CA ASP A 300 -15.12 4.17 0.38
C ASP A 300 -16.53 3.65 0.80
N THR A 301 -16.75 3.45 2.12
CA THR A 301 -17.96 2.79 2.63
C THR A 301 -18.71 3.62 3.65
N TRP A 302 -18.01 4.38 4.50
CA TRP A 302 -18.59 5.12 5.63
C TRP A 302 -18.11 6.56 5.69
N ASP A 303 -18.95 7.43 6.26
CA ASP A 303 -18.65 8.83 6.46
C ASP A 303 -17.79 9.08 7.71
N PHE A 304 -17.01 10.18 7.67
CA PHE A 304 -16.28 10.67 8.84
C PHE A 304 -17.24 11.01 10.01
N PRO A 305 -16.93 10.68 11.26
CA PRO A 305 -15.64 10.21 11.79
C PRO A 305 -15.44 8.69 11.82
N LEU A 306 -16.09 7.91 10.96
CA LEU A 306 -15.90 6.47 10.81
C LEU A 306 -16.22 5.64 12.07
N PRO A 307 -17.38 5.85 12.71
CA PRO A 307 -17.69 5.18 13.99
C PRO A 307 -17.72 3.65 13.88
N GLN A 308 -17.96 3.12 12.67
CA GLN A 308 -17.96 1.68 12.38
C GLN A 308 -16.54 1.07 12.48
N GLY A 309 -15.48 1.87 12.20
CA GLY A 309 -14.09 1.42 12.28
C GLY A 309 -13.54 1.37 13.72
N ILE A 310 -14.14 2.11 14.67
CA ILE A 310 -13.65 2.21 16.05
C ILE A 310 -13.64 0.84 16.77
N PRO A 311 -14.71 0.03 16.73
CA PRO A 311 -14.70 -1.30 17.33
C PRO A 311 -13.60 -2.20 16.77
N LEU A 312 -13.34 -2.10 15.47
CA LEU A 312 -12.28 -2.87 14.80
C LEU A 312 -10.90 -2.51 15.32
N ILE A 313 -10.60 -1.20 15.50
CA ILE A 313 -9.33 -0.77 16.10
C ILE A 313 -9.20 -1.29 17.52
N LYS A 314 -10.30 -1.32 18.28
CA LYS A 314 -10.31 -1.87 19.65
C LYS A 314 -9.94 -3.36 19.66
N GLU A 315 -10.50 -4.16 18.76
CA GLU A 315 -10.14 -5.58 18.60
C GLU A 315 -8.64 -5.74 18.25
N LEU A 316 -8.11 -4.91 17.34
CA LEU A 316 -6.69 -4.94 16.98
C LEU A 316 -5.79 -4.65 18.20
N VAL A 317 -6.12 -3.65 19.00
CA VAL A 317 -5.36 -3.34 20.23
C VAL A 317 -5.42 -4.49 21.23
N GLN A 318 -6.59 -5.13 21.39
CA GLN A 318 -6.77 -6.24 22.33
C GLN A 318 -6.00 -7.50 21.93
N HIS A 319 -5.97 -7.82 20.64
CA HIS A 319 -5.33 -9.05 20.14
C HIS A 319 -3.84 -8.89 19.80
N ILE A 320 -3.44 -7.70 19.33
CA ILE A 320 -2.08 -7.46 18.82
C ILE A 320 -1.23 -6.67 19.82
N GLY A 321 -1.83 -5.70 20.51
CA GLY A 321 -1.12 -4.74 21.36
C GLY A 321 -0.74 -3.46 20.60
N ALA A 322 -0.81 -2.32 21.27
CA ALA A 322 -0.51 -1.01 20.70
C ALA A 322 0.95 -0.89 20.21
N ASP A 323 1.86 -1.61 20.86
CA ASP A 323 3.30 -1.64 20.55
C ASP A 323 3.65 -2.35 19.23
N ARG A 324 2.67 -3.01 18.61
CA ARG A 324 2.80 -3.64 17.29
C ARG A 324 1.85 -3.05 16.24
N LEU A 325 1.13 -1.99 16.59
CA LEU A 325 0.27 -1.26 15.67
C LEU A 325 0.97 0.00 15.16
N ILE A 326 0.77 0.31 13.89
CA ILE A 326 1.40 1.42 13.18
C ILE A 326 0.32 2.24 12.50
N TRP A 327 0.21 3.51 12.85
CA TRP A 327 -0.63 4.43 12.09
C TRP A 327 0.02 4.84 10.77
N GLY A 328 -0.78 4.96 9.71
CA GLY A 328 -0.38 5.46 8.40
C GLY A 328 -1.58 6.02 7.64
N THR A 329 -1.36 6.85 6.63
CA THR A 329 -2.43 7.63 5.99
C THR A 329 -2.76 7.21 4.56
N ASP A 330 -1.80 6.68 3.82
CA ASP A 330 -1.90 6.53 2.37
C ASP A 330 -1.89 7.89 1.62
N MET A 331 -1.28 8.96 2.24
CA MET A 331 -1.13 10.26 1.55
C MET A 331 -0.37 10.10 0.22
N PRO A 332 -0.76 10.78 -0.85
CA PRO A 332 -1.91 11.70 -0.96
C PRO A 332 -3.22 11.00 -1.32
N ILE A 333 -3.22 9.67 -1.53
CA ILE A 333 -4.37 8.92 -2.08
C ILE A 333 -5.61 9.10 -1.19
N VAL A 334 -5.41 9.11 0.13
CA VAL A 334 -6.48 9.30 1.11
C VAL A 334 -7.24 10.62 0.97
N MET A 335 -6.64 11.66 0.36
CA MET A 335 -7.31 12.93 0.10
C MET A 335 -8.47 12.84 -0.91
N ARG A 336 -8.75 11.66 -1.44
CA ARG A 336 -10.02 11.41 -2.12
C ARG A 336 -11.23 11.54 -1.17
N HIS A 337 -11.02 11.27 0.13
CA HIS A 337 -12.06 11.25 1.15
C HIS A 337 -11.79 12.19 2.32
N TRP A 338 -10.55 12.25 2.81
CA TRP A 338 -10.17 12.86 4.09
C TRP A 338 -8.94 13.75 3.98
N THR A 339 -8.90 14.80 4.76
CA THR A 339 -7.68 15.60 4.95
C THR A 339 -6.68 14.82 5.83
N TYR A 340 -5.41 15.22 5.80
CA TYR A 340 -4.39 14.68 6.70
C TYR A 340 -4.83 14.78 8.16
N GLN A 341 -5.33 15.97 8.56
CA GLN A 341 -5.79 16.21 9.92
C GLN A 341 -6.97 15.29 10.33
N GLN A 342 -7.91 15.01 9.43
CA GLN A 342 -9.00 14.06 9.72
C GLN A 342 -8.49 12.64 9.96
N ASN A 343 -7.44 12.21 9.26
CA ASN A 343 -6.81 10.91 9.53
C ASN A 343 -6.18 10.84 10.92
N ILE A 344 -5.53 11.92 11.37
CA ILE A 344 -4.99 12.03 12.73
C ILE A 344 -6.14 12.02 13.74
N ASP A 345 -7.13 12.86 13.51
CA ASP A 345 -8.27 13.05 14.41
C ASP A 345 -9.06 11.75 14.62
N PHE A 346 -9.18 10.91 13.59
CA PHE A 346 -9.84 9.61 13.68
C PHE A 346 -9.25 8.74 14.81
N ILE A 347 -7.94 8.69 14.94
CA ILE A 347 -7.29 7.94 16.00
C ILE A 347 -7.25 8.74 17.32
N VAL A 348 -6.78 9.98 17.27
CA VAL A 348 -6.47 10.75 18.49
C VAL A 348 -7.72 11.26 19.21
N LYS A 349 -8.80 11.58 18.47
CA LYS A 349 -10.03 12.16 19.03
C LYS A 349 -11.17 11.15 19.17
N TYR A 350 -11.27 10.19 18.26
CA TYR A 350 -12.43 9.32 18.20
C TYR A 350 -12.19 7.89 18.72
N CYS A 351 -10.93 7.48 18.86
CA CYS A 351 -10.58 6.24 19.57
C CYS A 351 -10.27 6.53 21.05
N ASP A 352 -11.27 7.03 21.78
CA ASP A 352 -11.17 7.50 23.18
C ASP A 352 -10.83 6.42 24.21
N PHE A 353 -10.89 5.16 23.81
CA PHE A 353 -10.48 4.01 24.61
C PHE A 353 -8.95 3.83 24.68
N LEU A 354 -8.19 4.50 23.81
CA LEU A 354 -6.73 4.42 23.78
C LEU A 354 -6.12 5.26 24.92
N SER A 355 -5.19 4.66 25.65
CA SER A 355 -4.37 5.39 26.63
C SER A 355 -3.41 6.36 25.91
N LYS A 356 -2.80 7.26 26.68
CA LYS A 356 -1.76 8.16 26.11
C LYS A 356 -0.54 7.37 25.62
N GLU A 357 -0.21 6.30 26.30
CA GLU A 357 0.86 5.38 25.99
C GLU A 357 0.56 4.62 24.70
N ASP A 358 -0.65 4.11 24.53
CA ASP A 358 -1.09 3.45 23.29
C ASP A 358 -1.05 4.43 22.11
N LEU A 359 -1.56 5.64 22.29
CA LEU A 359 -1.50 6.69 21.26
C LEU A 359 -0.06 7.03 20.88
N ALA A 360 0.86 7.13 21.84
CA ALA A 360 2.26 7.42 21.54
C ALA A 360 2.93 6.30 20.74
N LEU A 361 2.59 5.04 21.03
CA LEU A 361 3.08 3.87 20.30
C LEU A 361 2.51 3.84 18.88
N ILE A 362 1.19 3.88 18.76
CA ILE A 362 0.48 3.75 17.48
C ILE A 362 0.83 4.90 16.53
N MET A 363 0.83 6.15 17.02
CA MET A 363 1.01 7.35 16.20
C MET A 363 2.46 7.61 15.77
N GLY A 364 3.43 6.79 16.23
CA GLY A 364 4.81 6.96 15.77
C GLY A 364 5.84 6.11 16.49
N GLY A 365 5.63 5.74 17.75
CA GLY A 365 6.61 4.99 18.54
C GLY A 365 6.98 3.65 17.90
N THR A 366 5.99 2.88 17.48
CA THR A 366 6.18 1.55 16.88
C THR A 366 6.98 1.62 15.59
N ILE A 367 6.59 2.48 14.64
CA ILE A 367 7.30 2.58 13.36
C ILE A 367 8.71 3.14 13.54
N LYS A 368 8.91 4.12 14.40
CA LYS A 368 10.25 4.66 14.71
C LYS A 368 11.18 3.58 15.26
N ARG A 369 10.70 2.74 16.18
CA ARG A 369 11.46 1.60 16.71
C ARG A 369 11.84 0.61 15.60
N LEU A 370 10.91 0.25 14.70
CA LEU A 370 11.16 -0.66 13.58
C LEU A 370 12.20 -0.10 12.60
N LEU A 371 12.25 1.21 12.41
CA LEU A 371 13.23 1.89 11.56
C LEU A 371 14.52 2.25 12.29
N GLY A 372 14.70 1.88 13.57
CA GLY A 372 15.90 2.22 14.35
C GLY A 372 16.04 3.71 14.66
N LEU A 373 14.95 4.46 14.72
CA LEU A 373 14.91 5.93 14.96
C LEU A 373 14.61 6.27 16.44
N GLY A 374 15.07 5.49 17.36
CA GLY A 374 14.85 5.66 18.80
C GLY A 374 15.60 6.79 19.44
#